data_0d610bb36ee4daaef3f34a96f661c439
#
_entry.id   0d610bb36ee4daaef3f34a96f661c439
#
_cell.length_a   1.000
_cell.length_b   1.000
_cell.length_c   1.000
_cell.angle_alpha   90.00
_cell.angle_beta   90.00
_cell.angle_gamma   90.00
#
_symmetry.space_group_name_H-M   'P 1'
#
loop_
_entity.id
_entity.type
_entity.pdbx_description
1 polymer ?
#
loop_
_entity_poly.entity_id
_entity_poly.type
_entity_poly.pdbx_seq_one_letter_code
_entity_poly.pdbx_strand_id
1 'polypeptide(L)'
;ASKFIDYTLFDDVLSDTIAIQSYKEALNQISKSAFGLEIDCDAISGFPSSAQTPSGMSLETIRQCIAESITHNTCHYLHICEAKPSEYYPTGKAISYMVSDFIRQQ
;
A
#
# COMPACT_ATOMS: atom_id res chain seq x y z
N ALA A 1 -25.57 11.36 1.45
CA ALA A 1 -24.66 11.02 0.38
C ALA A 1 -24.45 9.51 0.29
N SER A 2 -24.48 8.99 -0.91
CA SER A 2 -24.17 7.58 -1.10
C SER A 2 -22.70 7.35 -0.81
N LYS A 3 -22.41 6.28 -0.10
CA LYS A 3 -21.04 5.85 0.15
C LYS A 3 -20.74 4.64 -0.73
N PHE A 4 -19.63 4.70 -1.42
CA PHE A 4 -19.12 3.56 -2.15
C PHE A 4 -18.06 2.88 -1.29
N ILE A 5 -18.25 1.60 -1.00
CA ILE A 5 -17.28 0.77 -0.30
C ILE A 5 -17.06 -0.47 -1.16
N ASP A 6 -15.81 -0.70 -1.51
CA ASP A 6 -15.40 -1.90 -2.21
C ASP A 6 -14.17 -2.48 -1.51
N TYR A 7 -14.03 -3.79 -1.55
CA TYR A 7 -12.89 -4.46 -0.94
C TYR A 7 -12.59 -5.77 -1.66
N THR A 8 -11.34 -6.20 -1.54
CA THR A 8 -10.90 -7.49 -2.01
C THR A 8 -10.19 -8.19 -0.86
N LEU A 9 -10.58 -9.43 -0.58
CA LEU A 9 -9.95 -10.19 0.49
C LEU A 9 -8.53 -10.60 0.09
N PHE A 10 -7.61 -10.62 1.06
CA PHE A 10 -6.24 -11.04 0.81
C PHE A 10 -6.18 -12.47 0.25
N ASP A 11 -7.02 -13.37 0.76
CA ASP A 11 -7.06 -14.75 0.28
C ASP A 11 -7.38 -14.87 -1.21
N ASP A 12 -8.02 -13.85 -1.78
CA ASP A 12 -8.35 -13.81 -3.21
C ASP A 12 -7.20 -13.27 -4.06
N VAL A 13 -6.16 -12.73 -3.44
CA VAL A 13 -5.03 -12.08 -4.14
C VAL A 13 -3.68 -12.56 -3.61
N LEU A 14 -3.56 -13.84 -3.27
CA LEU A 14 -2.32 -14.40 -2.71
C LEU A 14 -1.13 -14.29 -3.68
N SER A 15 -1.38 -14.20 -4.98
CA SER A 15 -0.33 -13.95 -5.96
C SER A 15 -0.08 -12.45 -6.09
N ASP A 16 1.21 -12.05 -6.11
CA ASP A 16 1.60 -10.65 -6.31
C ASP A 16 1.00 -10.08 -7.59
N THR A 17 1.00 -10.84 -8.67
CA THR A 17 0.45 -10.42 -9.95
C THR A 17 -1.04 -10.11 -9.84
N ILE A 18 -1.79 -10.97 -9.16
CA ILE A 18 -3.23 -10.79 -8.97
C ILE A 18 -3.49 -9.59 -8.07
N ALA A 19 -2.69 -9.43 -7.00
CA ALA A 19 -2.84 -8.30 -6.10
C ALA A 19 -2.65 -6.97 -6.83
N ILE A 20 -1.60 -6.85 -7.63
CA ILE A 20 -1.31 -5.63 -8.39
C ILE A 20 -2.40 -5.36 -9.42
N GLN A 21 -2.86 -6.39 -10.12
CA GLN A 21 -3.93 -6.24 -11.11
C GLN A 21 -5.22 -5.78 -10.47
N SER A 22 -5.59 -6.37 -9.34
CA SER A 22 -6.78 -5.98 -8.59
C SER A 22 -6.67 -4.53 -8.10
N TYR A 23 -5.48 -4.12 -7.66
CA TYR A 23 -5.23 -2.76 -7.22
C TYR A 23 -5.40 -1.75 -8.37
N LYS A 24 -4.85 -2.06 -9.54
CA LYS A 24 -5.00 -1.19 -10.72
C LYS A 24 -6.46 -1.00 -11.10
N GLU A 25 -7.25 -2.07 -11.03
CA GLU A 25 -8.69 -1.98 -11.32
C GLU A 25 -9.41 -1.06 -10.31
N ALA A 26 -9.06 -1.18 -9.04
CA ALA A 26 -9.62 -0.29 -8.01
C ALA A 26 -9.22 1.17 -8.27
N LEU A 27 -7.96 1.42 -8.63
CA LEU A 27 -7.47 2.76 -8.96
C LEU A 27 -8.26 3.39 -10.11
N ASN A 28 -8.58 2.61 -11.14
CA ASN A 28 -9.35 3.11 -12.29
C ASN A 28 -10.72 3.62 -11.87
N GLN A 29 -11.30 3.04 -10.81
CA GLN A 29 -12.61 3.46 -10.33
C GLN A 29 -12.55 4.76 -9.53
N ILE A 30 -11.50 4.95 -8.72
CA ILE A 30 -11.43 6.08 -7.77
C ILE A 30 -10.62 7.26 -8.29
N SER A 31 -9.79 7.07 -9.31
CA SER A 31 -8.83 8.10 -9.75
C SER A 31 -9.46 9.30 -10.46
N LYS A 32 -10.75 9.27 -10.70
CA LYS A 32 -11.47 10.38 -11.34
C LYS A 32 -11.65 11.59 -10.42
N SER A 33 -11.46 11.39 -9.12
CA SER A 33 -11.51 12.45 -8.13
C SER A 33 -10.32 12.32 -7.20
N ALA A 34 -10.08 13.36 -6.39
CA ALA A 34 -8.96 13.36 -5.45
C ALA A 34 -9.07 12.18 -4.47
N PHE A 35 -7.96 11.51 -4.23
CA PHE A 35 -7.90 10.41 -3.28
C PHE A 35 -6.55 10.43 -2.55
N GLY A 36 -6.47 9.67 -1.49
CA GLY A 36 -5.24 9.45 -0.74
C GLY A 36 -4.94 7.97 -0.63
N LEU A 37 -3.70 7.67 -0.33
CA LEU A 37 -3.21 6.31 -0.17
C LEU A 37 -2.84 6.08 1.29
N GLU A 38 -3.43 5.08 1.91
CA GLU A 38 -3.14 4.72 3.28
C GLU A 38 -2.55 3.32 3.32
N ILE A 39 -1.36 3.21 3.89
CA ILE A 39 -0.65 1.95 4.05
C ILE A 39 -0.65 1.58 5.52
N ASP A 40 -1.30 0.48 5.86
CA ASP A 40 -1.24 -0.11 7.18
C ASP A 40 -0.13 -1.17 7.16
N CYS A 41 0.92 -0.97 7.95
CA CYS A 41 2.05 -1.90 7.97
C CYS A 41 1.67 -3.29 8.49
N ASP A 42 0.53 -3.43 9.15
CA ASP A 42 0.00 -4.73 9.51
C ASP A 42 -0.32 -5.59 8.27
N ALA A 43 -0.50 -4.98 7.11
CA ALA A 43 -0.77 -5.69 5.87
C ALA A 43 0.48 -6.22 5.18
N ILE A 44 1.67 -5.85 5.65
CA ILE A 44 2.94 -6.25 5.04
C ILE A 44 3.48 -7.48 5.77
N SER A 45 3.77 -8.53 5.00
CA SER A 45 4.25 -9.79 5.56
C SER A 45 5.54 -9.59 6.38
N GLY A 46 5.53 -10.03 7.63
CA GLY A 46 6.70 -10.00 8.51
C GLY A 46 7.19 -8.62 8.92
N PHE A 47 6.46 -7.57 8.60
CA PHE A 47 6.84 -6.20 8.94
C PHE A 47 6.64 -5.97 10.45
N PRO A 48 7.58 -5.29 11.14
CA PRO A 48 7.41 -4.96 12.56
C PRO A 48 6.25 -3.97 12.75
N SER A 49 5.15 -4.48 13.29
CA SER A 49 3.92 -3.74 13.47
C SER A 49 3.15 -4.35 14.64
N SER A 50 2.02 -3.77 14.98
CA SER A 50 1.22 -4.28 16.10
C SER A 50 0.75 -5.71 15.85
N ALA A 51 0.38 -6.08 14.64
CA ALA A 51 -0.05 -7.44 14.32
C ALA A 51 1.10 -8.38 13.98
N GLN A 52 2.14 -7.85 13.33
CA GLN A 52 3.32 -8.61 12.92
C GLN A 52 2.94 -9.93 12.25
N THR A 53 2.06 -9.87 11.26
CA THR A 53 1.53 -11.06 10.60
C THR A 53 2.60 -11.71 9.69
N PRO A 54 2.69 -13.04 9.69
CA PRO A 54 3.60 -13.74 8.76
C PRO A 54 3.06 -13.83 7.35
N SER A 55 1.77 -13.57 7.16
CA SER A 55 1.13 -13.66 5.85
C SER A 55 0.51 -12.31 5.52
N GLY A 56 0.95 -11.73 4.43
CA GLY A 56 0.49 -10.44 3.98
C GLY A 56 1.09 -10.17 2.61
N MET A 57 0.97 -8.95 2.14
CA MET A 57 1.61 -8.54 0.90
C MET A 57 3.10 -8.30 1.13
N SER A 58 3.93 -8.60 0.13
CA SER A 58 5.35 -8.27 0.22
C SER A 58 5.54 -6.76 0.18
N LEU A 59 6.66 -6.30 0.74
CA LEU A 59 7.02 -4.88 0.67
C LEU A 59 7.10 -4.42 -0.79
N GLU A 60 7.65 -5.24 -1.68
CA GLU A 60 7.75 -4.93 -3.11
C GLU A 60 6.39 -4.74 -3.75
N THR A 61 5.41 -5.57 -3.40
CA THR A 61 4.04 -5.40 -3.90
C THR A 61 3.45 -4.07 -3.44
N ILE A 62 3.63 -3.72 -2.17
CA ILE A 62 3.19 -2.43 -1.63
C ILE A 62 3.86 -1.27 -2.38
N ARG A 63 5.17 -1.36 -2.61
CA ARG A 63 5.91 -0.34 -3.34
C ARG A 63 5.39 -0.17 -4.77
N GLN A 64 5.03 -1.26 -5.43
CA GLN A 64 4.43 -1.21 -6.76
C GLN A 64 3.05 -0.54 -6.72
N CYS A 65 2.26 -0.83 -5.69
CA CYS A 65 0.95 -0.18 -5.51
C CYS A 65 1.11 1.33 -5.32
N ILE A 66 2.11 1.76 -4.55
CA ILE A 66 2.41 3.18 -4.39
C ILE A 66 2.77 3.80 -5.74
N ALA A 67 3.67 3.16 -6.49
CA ALA A 67 4.08 3.65 -7.80
C ALA A 67 2.91 3.78 -8.77
N GLU A 68 2.00 2.80 -8.77
CA GLU A 68 0.79 2.87 -9.61
C GLU A 68 -0.12 4.01 -9.18
N SER A 69 -0.26 4.23 -7.87
CA SER A 69 -1.13 5.30 -7.36
C SER A 69 -0.69 6.67 -7.84
N ILE A 70 0.60 6.94 -7.83
CA ILE A 70 1.13 8.27 -8.19
C ILE A 70 1.19 8.50 -9.70
N THR A 71 0.89 7.49 -10.53
CA THR A 71 0.66 7.74 -11.95
C THR A 71 -0.61 8.56 -12.18
N HIS A 72 -1.49 8.62 -11.18
CA HIS A 72 -2.69 9.44 -11.21
C HIS A 72 -2.43 10.74 -10.48
N ASN A 73 -2.57 11.87 -11.17
CA ASN A 73 -2.35 13.19 -10.57
C ASN A 73 -3.40 13.55 -9.51
N THR A 74 -4.41 12.71 -9.34
CA THR A 74 -5.43 12.86 -8.30
C THR A 74 -5.03 12.21 -6.97
N CYS A 75 -3.92 11.52 -6.90
CA CYS A 75 -3.40 10.97 -5.63
C CYS A 75 -2.71 12.08 -4.85
N HIS A 76 -3.30 12.52 -3.75
CA HIS A 76 -2.89 13.75 -3.06
C HIS A 76 -2.05 13.51 -1.81
N TYR A 77 -2.10 12.31 -1.20
CA TYR A 77 -1.32 12.07 0.00
C TYR A 77 -0.98 10.61 0.18
N LEU A 78 0.04 10.37 0.99
CA LEU A 78 0.43 9.05 1.48
C LEU A 78 0.43 9.09 3.00
N HIS A 79 -0.24 8.13 3.62
CA HIS A 79 -0.23 7.94 5.07
C HIS A 79 0.23 6.52 5.38
N ILE A 80 1.23 6.39 6.25
CA ILE A 80 1.76 5.09 6.67
C ILE A 80 1.56 4.99 8.18
N CYS A 81 0.95 3.90 8.63
CA CYS A 81 0.67 3.71 10.04
C CYS A 81 1.07 2.30 10.52
N GLU A 82 1.05 2.11 11.83
CA GLU A 82 1.27 0.85 12.54
C GLU A 82 2.69 0.31 12.48
N ALA A 83 3.66 1.05 11.96
CA ALA A 83 5.05 0.62 11.95
C ALA A 83 5.66 0.73 13.35
N LYS A 84 6.52 -0.23 13.71
CA LYS A 84 7.26 -0.24 14.98
C LYS A 84 8.75 -0.35 14.73
N PRO A 85 9.60 0.24 15.59
CA PRO A 85 11.03 0.02 15.51
C PRO A 85 11.36 -1.44 15.79
N SER A 86 12.47 -1.93 15.25
CA SER A 86 12.91 -3.31 15.45
C SER A 86 14.42 -3.35 15.42
N GLU A 87 15.00 -4.26 16.22
CA GLU A 87 16.43 -4.52 16.20
C GLU A 87 16.83 -5.41 15.02
N TYR A 88 15.87 -6.13 14.45
CA TYR A 88 16.14 -7.15 13.45
C TYR A 88 15.66 -6.78 12.04
N TYR A 89 14.86 -5.76 11.93
CA TYR A 89 14.28 -5.34 10.66
C TYR A 89 14.50 -3.84 10.48
N PRO A 90 14.97 -3.40 9.31
CA PRO A 90 15.25 -1.98 9.09
C PRO A 90 13.95 -1.18 8.78
N THR A 91 13.13 -1.01 9.80
CA THR A 91 11.81 -0.35 9.68
C THR A 91 11.90 1.04 9.05
N GLY A 92 12.82 1.87 9.55
CA GLY A 92 12.99 3.23 9.02
C GLY A 92 13.38 3.25 7.57
N LYS A 93 14.25 2.32 7.15
CA LYS A 93 14.68 2.21 5.76
C LYS A 93 13.53 1.76 4.87
N ALA A 94 12.71 0.82 5.33
CA ALA A 94 11.54 0.36 4.58
C ALA A 94 10.54 1.51 4.37
N ILE A 95 10.28 2.29 5.42
CA ILE A 95 9.41 3.47 5.32
C ILE A 95 10.01 4.48 4.34
N SER A 96 11.32 4.69 4.40
CA SER A 96 12.03 5.59 3.50
C SER A 96 11.84 5.18 2.03
N TYR A 97 11.88 3.88 1.74
CA TYR A 97 11.63 3.40 0.38
C TYR A 97 10.21 3.72 -0.08
N MET A 98 9.22 3.49 0.78
CA MET A 98 7.82 3.78 0.44
C MET A 98 7.59 5.28 0.21
N VAL A 99 8.18 6.13 1.05
CA VAL A 99 8.08 7.58 0.90
C VAL A 99 8.77 8.03 -0.39
N SER A 100 9.93 7.48 -0.69
CA SER A 100 10.65 7.79 -1.93
C SER A 100 9.84 7.38 -3.16
N ASP A 101 9.19 6.22 -3.12
CA ASP A 101 8.33 5.77 -4.22
C ASP A 101 7.20 6.76 -4.47
N PHE A 102 6.62 7.32 -3.40
CA PHE A 102 5.56 8.31 -3.52
C PHE A 102 6.05 9.64 -4.08
N ILE A 103 7.23 10.09 -3.68
CA ILE A 103 7.77 11.40 -4.07
C ILE A 103 8.38 11.37 -5.47
N ARG A 104 8.94 10.25 -5.88
CA ARG A 104 9.85 10.14 -7.03
C ARG A 104 9.26 10.65 -8.34
N GLN A 105 7.97 10.54 -8.52
CA GLN A 105 7.33 10.89 -9.80
C GLN A 105 6.47 12.14 -9.73
N GLN A 106 6.64 12.90 -8.69
CA GLN A 106 5.89 14.14 -8.53
C GLN A 106 6.57 15.31 -9.23
#